data_13b220e85c8d45f52522c6669e9b8b1d
#
_entry.id   13b220e85c8d45f52522c6669e9b8b1d
#
_cell.length_a   1.000
_cell.length_b   1.000
_cell.length_c   1.000
_cell.angle_alpha   90.00
_cell.angle_beta   90.00
_cell.angle_gamma   90.00
#
_symmetry.space_group_name_H-M   'P 1'
#
loop_
_entity.id
_entity.type
_entity.pdbx_description
1 polymer ?
#
loop_
_entity_poly.entity_id
_entity_poly.type
_entity_poly.pdbx_seq_one_letter_code
_entity_poly.pdbx_strand_id
1 'polypeptide(L)'
;MLSIIFILNAVAMIFYPVIGDALNLTQEQFGVWVGLSVHDTSSVAAISTLYGENTTEVALITKLIRTLFLIPLIITLGILFKRKFQRSQFPLFIALFILALIIAGISDLPDSVILSASLLFKFLIVLALYFIGSQVNFRTLLQLTKHSMIHTISLWIIISFISLFLVLNFV
;
A
#
# COMPACT_ATOMS: atom_id res chain seq x y z
N MET A 1 -8.76 14.78 -5.80
CA MET A 1 -7.66 14.29 -4.93
C MET A 1 -7.16 12.89 -5.32
N LEU A 2 -8.01 11.89 -5.51
CA LEU A 2 -7.57 10.52 -5.89
C LEU A 2 -6.66 10.49 -7.12
N SER A 3 -6.96 11.27 -8.16
CA SER A 3 -6.16 11.31 -9.39
C SER A 3 -4.69 11.75 -9.18
N ILE A 4 -4.41 12.64 -8.21
CA ILE A 4 -3.03 13.04 -7.89
C ILE A 4 -2.29 11.87 -7.25
N ILE A 5 -2.95 11.15 -6.34
CA ILE A 5 -2.38 9.99 -5.66
C ILE A 5 -1.97 8.93 -6.68
N PHE A 6 -2.81 8.66 -7.68
CA PHE A 6 -2.49 7.70 -8.74
C PHE A 6 -1.28 8.12 -9.59
N ILE A 7 -1.16 9.41 -9.90
CA ILE A 7 0.02 9.91 -10.61
C ILE A 7 1.27 9.76 -9.73
N LEU A 8 1.20 10.12 -8.45
CA LEU A 8 2.32 9.94 -7.54
C LEU A 8 2.73 8.48 -7.39
N ASN A 9 1.75 7.56 -7.40
CA ASN A 9 2.05 6.13 -7.39
C ASN A 9 2.70 5.67 -8.71
N ALA A 10 2.27 6.20 -9.86
CA ALA A 10 2.92 5.92 -11.15
C ALA A 10 4.36 6.49 -11.18
N VAL A 11 4.58 7.68 -10.63
CA VAL A 11 5.92 8.26 -10.45
C VAL A 11 6.76 7.37 -9.53
N ALA A 12 6.21 6.94 -8.40
CA ALA A 12 6.89 6.03 -7.48
C ALA A 12 7.28 4.71 -8.16
N MET A 13 6.42 4.16 -9.02
CA MET A 13 6.69 2.92 -9.75
C MET A 13 7.94 3.00 -10.64
N ILE A 14 8.22 4.19 -11.19
CA ILE A 14 9.39 4.42 -12.02
C ILE A 14 10.63 4.74 -11.18
N PHE A 15 10.49 5.62 -10.20
CA PHE A 15 11.64 6.17 -9.50
C PHE A 15 12.09 5.34 -8.29
N TYR A 16 11.19 4.64 -7.61
CA TYR A 16 11.56 3.90 -6.41
C TYR A 16 12.55 2.76 -6.66
N PRO A 17 12.37 1.90 -7.69
CA PRO A 17 13.37 0.88 -7.99
C PRO A 17 14.74 1.48 -8.30
N VAL A 18 14.78 2.57 -9.07
CA VAL A 18 16.04 3.26 -9.41
C VAL A 18 16.73 3.82 -8.17
N ILE A 19 15.97 4.42 -7.24
CA ILE A 19 16.51 4.94 -5.97
C ILE A 19 16.96 3.78 -5.08
N GLY A 20 16.20 2.70 -5.01
CA GLY A 20 16.52 1.50 -4.23
C GLY A 20 17.84 0.90 -4.68
N ASP A 21 18.03 0.74 -5.99
CA ASP A 21 19.29 0.23 -6.57
C ASP A 21 20.45 1.19 -6.33
N ALA A 22 20.24 2.50 -6.50
CA ALA A 22 21.28 3.51 -6.27
C ALA A 22 21.76 3.57 -4.80
N LEU A 23 20.86 3.25 -3.85
CA LEU A 23 21.16 3.18 -2.42
C LEU A 23 21.56 1.78 -1.95
N ASN A 24 21.59 0.79 -2.86
CA ASN A 24 21.86 -0.63 -2.56
C ASN A 24 20.95 -1.18 -1.45
N LEU A 25 19.67 -0.85 -1.49
CA LEU A 25 18.71 -1.35 -0.51
C LEU A 25 18.56 -2.87 -0.64
N THR A 26 18.44 -3.56 0.48
CA THR A 26 18.04 -4.97 0.47
C THR A 26 16.58 -5.09 0.04
N GLN A 27 16.14 -6.29 -0.37
CA GLN A 27 14.74 -6.55 -0.71
C GLN A 27 13.80 -6.25 0.45
N GLU A 28 14.25 -6.52 1.67
CA GLU A 28 13.48 -6.25 2.89
C GLU A 28 13.35 -4.74 3.13
N GLN A 29 14.47 -4.02 3.10
CA GLN A 29 14.49 -2.56 3.25
C GLN A 29 13.60 -1.87 2.20
N PHE A 30 13.74 -2.27 0.93
CA PHE A 30 12.92 -1.71 -0.14
C PHE A 30 11.43 -2.03 0.06
N GLY A 31 11.10 -3.26 0.47
CA GLY A 31 9.72 -3.67 0.79
C GLY A 31 9.08 -2.83 1.89
N VAL A 32 9.79 -2.63 3.00
CA VAL A 32 9.32 -1.78 4.10
C VAL A 32 9.15 -0.34 3.63
N TRP A 33 10.12 0.21 2.89
CA TRP A 33 10.03 1.58 2.37
C TRP A 33 8.81 1.79 1.48
N VAL A 34 8.58 0.91 0.50
CA VAL A 34 7.42 0.96 -0.40
C VAL A 34 6.11 0.80 0.38
N GLY A 35 6.06 -0.15 1.32
CA GLY A 35 4.88 -0.40 2.15
C GLY A 35 4.46 0.81 2.97
N LEU A 36 5.43 1.59 3.47
CA LEU A 36 5.20 2.80 4.27
C LEU A 36 4.85 4.02 3.42
N SER A 37 5.52 4.21 2.30
CA SER A 37 5.48 5.47 1.54
C SER A 37 4.42 5.51 0.44
N VAL A 38 4.12 4.40 -0.22
CA VAL A 38 3.12 4.33 -1.30
C VAL A 38 1.70 4.25 -0.72
N HIS A 39 0.73 4.88 -1.36
CA HIS A 39 -0.60 5.07 -0.77
C HIS A 39 -1.51 3.85 -0.87
N ASP A 40 -1.63 3.23 -2.03
CA ASP A 40 -2.54 2.10 -2.24
C ASP A 40 -1.81 0.75 -2.30
N THR A 41 -2.54 -0.31 -1.96
CA THR A 41 -2.00 -1.66 -1.86
C THR A 41 -1.64 -2.24 -3.23
N SER A 42 -2.39 -1.91 -4.27
CA SER A 42 -2.14 -2.42 -5.63
C SER A 42 -0.84 -1.86 -6.20
N SER A 43 -0.59 -0.56 -6.02
CA SER A 43 0.68 0.07 -6.42
C SER A 43 1.85 -0.45 -5.59
N VAL A 44 1.66 -0.69 -4.28
CA VAL A 44 2.69 -1.32 -3.43
C VAL A 44 3.08 -2.68 -3.99
N ALA A 45 2.11 -3.53 -4.29
CA ALA A 45 2.38 -4.85 -4.87
C ALA A 45 3.10 -4.76 -6.22
N ALA A 46 2.66 -3.84 -7.10
CA ALA A 46 3.28 -3.67 -8.42
C ALA A 46 4.72 -3.18 -8.32
N ILE A 47 5.00 -2.17 -7.48
CA ILE A 47 6.36 -1.61 -7.30
C ILE A 47 7.29 -2.66 -6.68
N SER A 48 6.83 -3.36 -5.66
CA SER A 48 7.64 -4.35 -4.96
C SER A 48 7.98 -5.56 -5.83
N THR A 49 7.07 -5.98 -6.71
CA THR A 49 7.30 -7.09 -7.65
C THR A 49 8.42 -6.78 -8.65
N LEU A 50 8.64 -5.51 -8.98
CA LEU A 50 9.73 -5.09 -9.88
C LEU A 50 11.12 -5.21 -9.24
N TYR A 51 11.18 -5.18 -7.90
CA TYR A 51 12.45 -5.20 -7.17
C TYR A 51 12.88 -6.60 -6.71
N GLY A 52 11.92 -7.50 -6.48
CA GLY A 52 12.21 -8.88 -6.10
C GLY A 52 11.01 -9.62 -5.50
N GLU A 53 11.05 -10.95 -5.50
CA GLU A 53 9.93 -11.77 -5.03
C GLU A 53 9.68 -11.59 -3.51
N ASN A 54 10.72 -11.62 -2.69
CA ASN A 54 10.62 -11.44 -1.24
C ASN A 54 10.16 -10.01 -0.88
N THR A 55 10.49 -9.03 -1.70
CA THR A 55 10.08 -7.64 -1.52
C THR A 55 8.58 -7.47 -1.47
N THR A 56 7.85 -8.22 -2.30
CA THR A 56 6.38 -8.12 -2.38
C THR A 56 5.71 -8.56 -1.09
N GLU A 57 6.18 -9.64 -0.51
CA GLU A 57 5.67 -10.15 0.76
C GLU A 57 5.88 -9.13 1.88
N VAL A 58 7.10 -8.66 2.06
CA VAL A 58 7.46 -7.66 3.09
C VAL A 58 6.68 -6.37 2.90
N ALA A 59 6.56 -5.86 1.68
CA ALA A 59 5.83 -4.63 1.38
C ALA A 59 4.35 -4.73 1.70
N LEU A 60 3.72 -5.86 1.34
CA LEU A 60 2.31 -6.10 1.62
C LEU A 60 2.04 -6.26 3.12
N ILE A 61 2.86 -7.05 3.83
CA ILE A 61 2.75 -7.22 5.29
C ILE A 61 2.88 -5.86 5.97
N THR A 62 3.89 -5.06 5.62
CA THR A 62 4.10 -3.71 6.16
C THR A 62 2.87 -2.82 5.94
N LYS A 63 2.31 -2.85 4.72
CA LYS A 63 1.11 -2.10 4.38
C LYS A 63 -0.11 -2.54 5.18
N LEU A 64 -0.30 -3.84 5.36
CA LEU A 64 -1.41 -4.41 6.09
C LEU A 64 -1.31 -4.11 7.60
N ILE A 65 -0.12 -4.21 8.19
CA ILE A 65 0.13 -3.80 9.58
C ILE A 65 -0.26 -2.33 9.78
N ARG A 66 0.19 -1.43 8.89
CA ARG A 66 -0.21 -0.02 8.93
C ARG A 66 -1.72 0.15 8.89
N THR A 67 -2.41 -0.62 8.07
CA THR A 67 -3.87 -0.57 7.94
C THR A 67 -4.57 -1.08 9.19
N LEU A 68 -4.01 -2.11 9.85
CA LEU A 68 -4.51 -2.62 11.14
C LEU A 68 -4.44 -1.55 12.24
N PHE A 69 -3.40 -0.72 12.26
CA PHE A 69 -3.30 0.39 13.22
C PHE A 69 -4.41 1.45 13.09
N LEU A 70 -5.11 1.52 11.95
CA LEU A 70 -6.28 2.38 11.80
C LEU A 70 -7.45 1.95 12.71
N ILE A 71 -7.56 0.66 13.03
CA ILE A 71 -8.66 0.15 13.87
C ILE A 71 -8.60 0.76 15.28
N PRO A 72 -7.50 0.60 16.06
CA PRO A 72 -7.40 1.21 17.37
C PRO A 72 -7.49 2.73 17.32
N LEU A 73 -6.96 3.37 16.26
CA LEU A 73 -7.09 4.81 16.08
C LEU A 73 -8.54 5.25 15.93
N ILE A 74 -9.33 4.58 15.07
CA ILE A 74 -10.75 4.89 14.86
C ILE A 74 -11.55 4.68 16.14
N ILE A 75 -11.27 3.60 16.88
CA ILE A 75 -11.92 3.30 18.17
C ILE A 75 -11.61 4.42 19.17
N THR A 76 -10.34 4.79 19.31
CA THR A 76 -9.90 5.83 20.25
C THR A 76 -10.54 7.17 19.92
N LEU A 77 -10.52 7.58 18.64
CA LEU A 77 -11.18 8.81 18.20
C LEU A 77 -12.70 8.76 18.40
N GLY A 78 -13.33 7.61 18.15
CA GLY A 78 -14.76 7.41 18.39
C GLY A 78 -15.13 7.62 19.85
N ILE A 79 -14.33 7.12 20.78
CA ILE A 79 -14.51 7.28 22.22
C ILE A 79 -14.28 8.76 22.64
N LEU A 80 -13.18 9.37 22.18
CA LEU A 80 -12.82 10.75 22.51
C LEU A 80 -13.87 11.77 22.04
N PHE A 81 -14.38 11.59 20.82
CA PHE A 81 -15.36 12.51 20.23
C PHE A 81 -16.81 12.12 20.49
N LYS A 82 -17.08 11.13 21.37
CA LYS A 82 -18.44 10.63 21.73
C LYS A 82 -19.32 10.34 20.51
N ARG A 83 -18.74 10.00 19.36
CA ARG A 83 -19.50 9.64 18.18
C ARG A 83 -20.04 8.21 18.32
N LYS A 84 -21.34 8.03 18.09
CA LYS A 84 -21.94 6.69 18.02
C LYS A 84 -21.25 5.90 16.90
N PHE A 85 -20.64 4.78 17.27
CA PHE A 85 -19.98 3.86 16.34
C PHE A 85 -21.07 3.28 15.41
N GLN A 86 -21.11 3.73 14.16
CA GLN A 86 -21.99 3.10 13.17
C GLN A 86 -21.34 1.80 12.71
N ARG A 87 -22.06 0.70 12.84
CA ARG A 87 -21.64 -0.65 12.45
C ARG A 87 -21.14 -0.76 11.00
N SER A 88 -21.56 0.19 10.16
CA SER A 88 -21.16 0.34 8.76
C SER A 88 -19.72 0.81 8.52
N GLN A 89 -18.98 1.21 9.58
CA GLN A 89 -17.62 1.75 9.42
C GLN A 89 -16.52 0.69 9.59
N PHE A 90 -16.89 -0.54 9.94
CA PHE A 90 -15.90 -1.62 10.05
C PHE A 90 -15.56 -2.14 8.64
N PRO A 91 -14.33 -1.97 8.16
CA PRO A 91 -13.97 -2.40 6.81
C PRO A 91 -13.97 -3.93 6.76
N LEU A 92 -14.95 -4.49 6.06
CA LEU A 92 -15.15 -5.94 5.91
C LEU A 92 -13.87 -6.66 5.44
N PHE A 93 -13.07 -6.02 4.60
CA PHE A 93 -11.85 -6.61 4.07
C PHE A 93 -10.82 -6.91 5.19
N ILE A 94 -10.77 -6.13 6.27
CA ILE A 94 -9.88 -6.38 7.41
C ILE A 94 -10.31 -7.65 8.15
N ALA A 95 -11.64 -7.81 8.37
CA ALA A 95 -12.15 -9.02 8.99
C ALA A 95 -11.84 -10.28 8.15
N LEU A 96 -12.03 -10.19 6.82
CA LEU A 96 -11.70 -11.26 5.90
C LEU A 96 -10.19 -11.55 5.85
N PHE A 97 -9.36 -10.52 5.94
CA PHE A 97 -7.90 -10.68 5.99
C PHE A 97 -7.45 -11.40 7.26
N ILE A 98 -7.97 -10.99 8.43
CA ILE A 98 -7.67 -11.65 9.71
C ILE A 98 -8.14 -13.12 9.67
N LEU A 99 -9.34 -13.37 9.14
CA LEU A 99 -9.86 -14.72 8.97
C LEU A 99 -8.95 -15.56 8.08
N ALA A 100 -8.48 -15.01 6.96
CA ALA A 100 -7.56 -15.70 6.06
C ALA A 100 -6.22 -16.03 6.74
N LEU A 101 -5.66 -15.10 7.54
CA LEU A 101 -4.45 -15.35 8.33
C LEU A 101 -4.64 -16.48 9.34
N ILE A 102 -5.79 -16.52 10.04
CA ILE A 102 -6.09 -17.58 11.00
C ILE A 102 -6.19 -18.93 10.28
N ILE A 103 -6.90 -18.99 9.15
CA ILE A 103 -7.04 -20.21 8.35
C ILE A 103 -5.67 -20.67 7.84
N ALA A 104 -4.86 -19.77 7.30
CA ALA A 104 -3.51 -20.09 6.80
C ALA A 104 -2.56 -20.57 7.91
N GLY A 105 -2.71 -20.02 9.13
CA GLY A 105 -1.88 -20.42 10.29
C GLY A 105 -2.27 -21.75 10.93
N ILE A 106 -3.53 -22.21 10.74
CA ILE A 106 -4.03 -23.46 11.33
C ILE A 106 -4.01 -24.61 10.33
N SER A 107 -4.11 -24.30 9.03
CA SER A 107 -4.23 -25.31 7.97
C SER A 107 -2.91 -25.46 7.22
N ASP A 108 -2.38 -26.69 7.15
CA ASP A 108 -1.31 -27.03 6.23
C ASP A 108 -1.88 -27.04 4.80
N LEU A 109 -1.81 -25.89 4.14
CA LEU A 109 -2.34 -25.76 2.78
C LEU A 109 -1.41 -26.50 1.79
N PRO A 110 -1.95 -27.32 0.89
CA PRO A 110 -1.17 -27.97 -0.17
C PRO A 110 -0.48 -26.94 -1.07
N ASP A 111 0.74 -27.21 -1.52
CA ASP A 111 1.50 -26.32 -2.41
C ASP A 111 0.73 -25.93 -3.69
N SER A 112 -0.10 -26.84 -4.19
CA SER A 112 -0.96 -26.57 -5.35
C SER A 112 -1.98 -25.46 -5.11
N VAL A 113 -2.51 -25.36 -3.89
CA VAL A 113 -3.46 -24.31 -3.49
C VAL A 113 -2.73 -22.97 -3.36
N ILE A 114 -1.54 -22.98 -2.74
CA ILE A 114 -0.70 -21.80 -2.59
C ILE A 114 -0.29 -21.24 -3.97
N LEU A 115 0.15 -22.13 -4.88
CA LEU A 115 0.53 -21.74 -6.23
C LEU A 115 -0.65 -21.13 -7.02
N SER A 116 -1.81 -21.78 -6.95
CA SER A 116 -3.03 -21.29 -7.62
C SER A 116 -3.48 -19.95 -7.07
N ALA A 117 -3.43 -19.76 -5.76
CA ALA A 117 -3.76 -18.49 -5.09
C ALA A 117 -2.77 -17.39 -5.49
N SER A 118 -1.48 -17.69 -5.59
CA SER A 118 -0.45 -16.76 -6.03
C SER A 118 -0.65 -16.30 -7.48
N LEU A 119 -0.97 -17.23 -8.39
CA LEU A 119 -1.28 -16.89 -9.78
C LEU A 119 -2.53 -16.03 -9.90
N LEU A 120 -3.59 -16.37 -9.17
CA LEU A 120 -4.81 -15.58 -9.12
C LEU A 120 -4.54 -14.19 -8.56
N PHE A 121 -3.74 -14.06 -7.51
CA PHE A 121 -3.33 -12.79 -6.92
C PHE A 121 -2.60 -11.91 -7.93
N LYS A 122 -1.60 -12.45 -8.65
CA LYS A 122 -0.85 -11.74 -9.69
C LYS A 122 -1.81 -11.23 -10.80
N PHE A 123 -2.73 -12.08 -11.24
CA PHE A 123 -3.73 -11.69 -12.24
C PHE A 123 -4.66 -10.57 -11.75
N LEU A 124 -5.17 -10.70 -10.51
CA LEU A 124 -6.07 -9.69 -9.93
C LEU A 124 -5.38 -8.34 -9.72
N ILE A 125 -4.08 -8.32 -9.36
CA ILE A 125 -3.31 -7.06 -9.27
C ILE A 125 -3.21 -6.39 -10.63
N VAL A 126 -2.87 -7.11 -11.70
CA VAL A 126 -2.78 -6.53 -13.05
C VAL A 126 -4.14 -5.96 -13.47
N LEU A 127 -5.21 -6.70 -13.20
CA LEU A 127 -6.58 -6.25 -13.49
C LEU A 127 -6.94 -5.00 -12.69
N ALA A 128 -6.64 -4.97 -11.40
CA ALA A 128 -6.87 -3.82 -10.53
C ALA A 128 -6.12 -2.58 -11.01
N LEU A 129 -4.83 -2.72 -11.36
CA LEU A 129 -4.01 -1.63 -11.91
C LEU A 129 -4.57 -1.10 -13.23
N TYR A 130 -5.06 -1.99 -14.11
CA TYR A 130 -5.71 -1.59 -15.35
C TYR A 130 -6.97 -0.75 -15.07
N PHE A 131 -7.86 -1.21 -14.20
CA PHE A 131 -9.07 -0.45 -13.85
C PHE A 131 -8.76 0.87 -13.15
N ILE A 132 -7.77 0.90 -12.27
CA ILE A 132 -7.33 2.13 -11.61
C ILE A 132 -6.76 3.11 -12.65
N GLY A 133 -5.88 2.64 -13.54
CA GLY A 133 -5.31 3.45 -14.60
C GLY A 133 -6.36 4.02 -15.55
N SER A 134 -7.40 3.23 -15.88
CA SER A 134 -8.49 3.68 -16.76
C SER A 134 -9.39 4.77 -16.13
N GLN A 135 -9.41 4.90 -14.81
CA GLN A 135 -10.19 5.94 -14.11
C GLN A 135 -9.46 7.29 -14.03
N VAL A 136 -8.20 7.36 -14.41
CA VAL A 136 -7.43 8.61 -14.39
C VAL A 136 -7.95 9.55 -15.48
N ASN A 137 -8.67 10.59 -15.05
CA ASN A 137 -9.19 11.62 -15.94
C ASN A 137 -8.26 12.84 -15.94
N PHE A 138 -7.50 13.01 -17.02
CA PHE A 138 -6.57 14.12 -17.19
C PHE A 138 -7.24 15.50 -17.12
N ARG A 139 -8.51 15.65 -17.55
CA ARG A 139 -9.24 16.92 -17.44
C ARG A 139 -9.49 17.31 -15.98
N THR A 140 -9.79 16.32 -15.13
CA THR A 140 -9.98 16.55 -13.69
C THR A 140 -8.67 17.00 -13.03
N LEU A 141 -7.52 16.54 -13.51
CA LEU A 141 -6.21 16.95 -13.01
C LEU A 141 -5.93 18.45 -13.28
N LEU A 142 -6.29 18.92 -14.46
CA LEU A 142 -6.11 20.35 -14.84
C LEU A 142 -7.02 21.29 -14.05
N GLN A 143 -8.11 20.78 -13.50
CA GLN A 143 -9.07 21.56 -12.68
C GLN A 143 -8.73 21.57 -11.18
N LEU A 144 -7.71 20.82 -10.75
CA LEU A 144 -7.31 20.77 -9.35
C LEU A 144 -6.68 22.12 -8.95
N THR A 145 -7.08 22.60 -7.78
CA THR A 145 -6.50 23.81 -7.21
C THR A 145 -5.01 23.58 -6.94
N LYS A 146 -4.15 24.48 -7.41
CA LYS A 146 -2.68 24.43 -7.21
C LYS A 146 -2.30 24.15 -5.75
N HIS A 147 -3.04 24.70 -4.81
CA HIS A 147 -2.82 24.50 -3.38
C HIS A 147 -2.98 23.02 -2.95
N SER A 148 -4.04 22.33 -3.40
CA SER A 148 -4.25 20.90 -3.12
C SER A 148 -3.16 20.03 -3.73
N MET A 149 -2.67 20.38 -4.93
CA MET A 149 -1.59 19.63 -5.57
C MET A 149 -0.28 19.74 -4.77
N ILE A 150 0.12 20.98 -4.43
CA ILE A 150 1.34 21.25 -3.66
C ILE A 150 1.29 20.52 -2.32
N HIS A 151 0.16 20.60 -1.62
CA HIS A 151 0.00 19.95 -0.32
C HIS A 151 0.14 18.42 -0.41
N THR A 152 -0.50 17.79 -1.41
CA THR A 152 -0.43 16.32 -1.58
C THR A 152 0.96 15.87 -1.98
N ILE A 153 1.63 16.59 -2.88
CA ILE A 153 2.99 16.27 -3.33
C ILE A 153 3.98 16.46 -2.18
N SER A 154 3.90 17.54 -1.42
CA SER A 154 4.80 17.80 -0.30
C SER A 154 4.64 16.75 0.81
N LEU A 155 3.42 16.36 1.15
CA LEU A 155 3.18 15.27 2.10
C LEU A 155 3.77 13.95 1.61
N TRP A 156 3.59 13.60 0.34
CA TRP A 156 4.14 12.38 -0.22
C TRP A 156 5.67 12.37 -0.18
N ILE A 157 6.31 13.47 -0.55
CA ILE A 157 7.76 13.63 -0.49
C ILE A 157 8.25 13.47 0.95
N ILE A 158 7.64 14.18 1.90
CA ILE A 158 8.01 14.12 3.31
C ILE A 158 7.91 12.69 3.85
N ILE A 159 6.79 12.00 3.59
CA ILE A 159 6.60 10.61 4.04
C ILE A 159 7.61 9.68 3.39
N SER A 160 7.91 9.86 2.10
CA SER A 160 8.89 9.04 1.38
C SER A 160 10.30 9.20 1.95
N PHE A 161 10.72 10.43 2.27
CA PHE A 161 12.02 10.69 2.89
C PHE A 161 12.10 10.18 4.32
N ILE A 162 11.08 10.44 5.14
CA ILE A 162 11.06 9.98 6.53
C ILE A 162 11.09 8.45 6.59
N SER A 163 10.27 7.78 5.77
CA SER A 163 10.24 6.32 5.74
C SER A 163 11.56 5.73 5.23
N LEU A 164 12.19 6.34 4.23
CA LEU A 164 13.51 5.93 3.75
C LEU A 164 14.57 6.09 4.84
N PHE A 165 14.58 7.24 5.52
CA PHE A 165 15.50 7.49 6.62
C PHE A 165 15.34 6.47 7.76
N LEU A 166 14.11 6.14 8.12
CA LEU A 166 13.83 5.13 9.14
C LEU A 166 14.32 3.74 8.70
N VAL A 167 14.07 3.36 7.46
CA VAL A 167 14.50 2.06 6.93
C VAL A 167 16.02 1.93 6.91
N LEU A 168 16.75 2.96 6.48
CA LEU A 168 18.21 2.94 6.44
C LEU A 168 18.86 2.85 7.83
N ASN A 169 18.17 3.26 8.90
CA ASN A 169 18.75 3.27 10.25
C ASN A 169 18.24 2.12 11.14
N PHE A 170 17.09 1.51 10.83
CA PHE A 170 16.44 0.56 11.74
C PHE A 170 16.09 -0.80 11.11
N VAL A 171 16.20 -0.94 9.83
CA VAL A 171 15.97 -2.17 9.06
C VAL A 171 17.25 -2.58 8.32
#